data_87d3b7bfae5e8364033299682d84004a
#
_entry.id   87d3b7bfae5e8364033299682d84004a
#
_cell.length_a   1.000
_cell.length_b   1.000
_cell.length_c   1.000
_cell.angle_alpha   90.00
_cell.angle_beta   90.00
_cell.angle_gamma   90.00
#
_symmetry.space_group_name_H-M   'P 1'
#
loop_
_entity.id
_entity.type
_entity.pdbx_description
1 polymer ?
#
loop_
_entity_poly.entity_id
_entity_poly.type
_entity_poly.pdbx_seq_one_letter_code
_entity_poly.pdbx_strand_id
1 'polypeptide(L)'
;MTISRIPARDQAHKMGVLVGNPGGPGGDALGLFSWAAPPAAVQDRFDLVAVQPRGLVGGTALKCAKFNAANDFVAVTNYGAINRDRCEAASPGYPATLTTENAARDIEMARHALGVNKLSLYGISYGTTLMATYATLFPQHTDRLVLDSAVNPNGIWNRVGSDQTPGYKGRVNAMMAWIAAHDNLYHLGATPLAVYCKWSARVEKEAGVPPSLAAPPAQVGDVPPGLKAWSQQYIAGVNLTADARARYENFVATMLTPGGDQSKSAMLTATRTVAPDRNYWPLIALRLSNMVPRRKAVKPTPDEVAAETASNNMQTILMCNENQYPAQPAQIPAALFANLVVSDVFEAPGLFWESGIACAGTTPRVRPVVTSNRGLAVTPLLINSVDDPQTPYRGAMVLRRAMGAHLITVGGGDHGQLARGNRPLDAAISQYLITGRTAVTAAPQAPITTPLNRLPTTSGSSSERFGYGW
;
A
#
# COMPACT_ATOMS: atom_id res chain seq x y z
N MET A 1 20.49 -10.92 11.51
CA MET A 1 19.83 -10.94 10.18
C MET A 1 19.22 -12.31 9.96
N THR A 2 18.00 -12.38 9.48
CA THR A 2 17.28 -13.63 9.18
C THR A 2 16.88 -13.65 7.73
N ILE A 3 16.98 -14.80 7.09
CA ILE A 3 16.56 -15.00 5.71
C ILE A 3 15.61 -16.20 5.64
N SER A 4 14.64 -16.16 4.72
CA SER A 4 13.92 -17.34 4.27
C SER A 4 14.46 -17.77 2.90
N ARG A 5 14.44 -19.06 2.58
CA ARG A 5 14.87 -19.60 1.31
C ARG A 5 14.00 -20.77 0.89
N ILE A 6 13.47 -20.69 -0.31
CA ILE A 6 12.81 -21.79 -1.02
C ILE A 6 13.72 -22.19 -2.16
N PRO A 7 14.31 -23.39 -2.16
CA PRO A 7 15.22 -23.82 -3.23
C PRO A 7 14.50 -23.89 -4.58
N ALA A 8 15.24 -23.63 -5.66
CA ALA A 8 14.76 -23.87 -7.02
C ALA A 8 14.32 -25.34 -7.16
N ARG A 9 13.22 -25.56 -7.86
CA ARG A 9 12.70 -26.93 -8.06
C ARG A 9 13.60 -27.78 -8.97
N ASP A 10 14.20 -27.13 -9.97
CA ASP A 10 15.18 -27.76 -10.89
C ASP A 10 16.60 -27.29 -10.54
N GLN A 11 17.20 -27.95 -9.56
CA GLN A 11 18.55 -27.60 -9.09
C GLN A 11 19.63 -27.82 -10.16
N ALA A 12 19.42 -28.75 -11.11
CA ALA A 12 20.38 -28.98 -12.20
C ALA A 12 20.51 -27.81 -13.16
N HIS A 13 19.42 -27.03 -13.31
CA HIS A 13 19.39 -25.90 -14.21
C HIS A 13 19.16 -24.58 -13.46
N LYS A 14 19.50 -24.52 -12.18
CA LYS A 14 19.39 -23.30 -11.39
C LYS A 14 20.21 -22.16 -12.01
N MET A 15 19.58 -20.99 -12.14
CA MET A 15 20.20 -19.81 -12.71
C MET A 15 20.77 -18.84 -11.66
N GLY A 16 20.28 -18.93 -10.40
CA GLY A 16 20.75 -18.04 -9.36
C GLY A 16 19.79 -17.91 -8.19
N VAL A 17 19.85 -16.74 -7.54
CA VAL A 17 19.03 -16.37 -6.39
C VAL A 17 18.18 -15.16 -6.75
N LEU A 18 16.87 -15.25 -6.51
CA LEU A 18 15.93 -14.13 -6.59
C LEU A 18 15.60 -13.66 -5.18
N VAL A 19 16.03 -12.45 -4.84
CA VAL A 19 15.70 -11.82 -3.55
C VAL A 19 14.47 -10.96 -3.69
N GLY A 20 13.45 -11.21 -2.85
CA GLY A 20 12.21 -10.47 -2.83
C GLY A 20 12.04 -9.56 -1.60
N ASN A 21 11.31 -8.44 -1.78
CA ASN A 21 10.85 -7.59 -0.68
C ASN A 21 9.44 -7.07 -0.96
N PRO A 22 8.48 -7.24 -0.01
CA PRO A 22 7.08 -6.87 -0.19
C PRO A 22 6.80 -5.36 -0.08
N GLY A 23 7.71 -4.61 0.49
CA GLY A 23 7.56 -3.17 0.69
C GLY A 23 7.13 -2.76 2.10
N GLY A 24 6.23 -1.83 2.17
CA GLY A 24 5.82 -1.10 3.38
C GLY A 24 6.32 0.35 3.32
N PRO A 25 7.48 0.75 3.94
CA PRO A 25 8.43 -0.04 4.73
C PRO A 25 7.79 -0.71 5.95
N GLY A 26 8.38 -1.81 6.42
CA GLY A 26 7.86 -2.54 7.57
C GLY A 26 7.10 -3.83 7.22
N GLY A 27 6.96 -4.18 5.95
CA GLY A 27 6.38 -5.46 5.53
C GLY A 27 7.27 -6.64 5.89
N ASP A 28 6.67 -7.70 6.47
CA ASP A 28 7.38 -8.96 6.73
C ASP A 28 7.84 -9.59 5.41
N ALA A 29 9.15 -9.76 5.27
CA ALA A 29 9.71 -10.31 4.04
C ALA A 29 9.78 -11.83 4.07
N LEU A 30 9.90 -12.45 5.26
CA LEU A 30 10.16 -13.91 5.37
C LEU A 30 9.05 -14.74 4.73
N GLY A 31 7.81 -14.30 4.83
CA GLY A 31 6.64 -14.96 4.26
C GLY A 31 6.37 -14.66 2.78
N LEU A 32 7.06 -13.68 2.16
CA LEU A 32 6.72 -13.15 0.84
C LEU A 32 6.41 -14.23 -0.20
N PHE A 33 7.33 -15.14 -0.42
CA PHE A 33 7.19 -16.15 -1.46
C PHE A 33 6.25 -17.31 -1.10
N SER A 34 5.76 -17.36 0.14
CA SER A 34 4.71 -18.30 0.56
C SER A 34 3.33 -17.84 0.11
N TRP A 35 3.07 -16.52 0.12
CA TRP A 35 1.78 -15.96 -0.28
C TRP A 35 1.81 -15.29 -1.67
N ALA A 36 2.99 -14.95 -2.20
CA ALA A 36 3.19 -14.36 -3.51
C ALA A 36 4.24 -15.16 -4.30
N ALA A 37 3.95 -16.43 -4.56
CA ALA A 37 4.84 -17.26 -5.34
C ALA A 37 4.97 -16.72 -6.78
N PRO A 38 6.19 -16.53 -7.30
CA PRO A 38 6.40 -16.15 -8.68
C PRO A 38 5.95 -17.28 -9.64
N PRO A 39 5.83 -16.99 -10.96
CA PRO A 39 5.47 -18.01 -11.94
C PRO A 39 6.34 -19.27 -11.86
N ALA A 40 5.77 -20.43 -12.18
CA ALA A 40 6.42 -21.73 -12.05
C ALA A 40 7.82 -21.78 -12.71
N ALA A 41 7.95 -21.23 -13.91
CA ALA A 41 9.23 -21.15 -14.62
C ALA A 41 10.33 -20.41 -13.85
N VAL A 42 9.96 -19.44 -13.00
CA VAL A 42 10.90 -18.73 -12.11
C VAL A 42 11.22 -19.60 -10.90
N GLN A 43 10.20 -20.28 -10.30
CA GLN A 43 10.40 -21.19 -9.19
C GLN A 43 11.30 -22.39 -9.55
N ASP A 44 11.26 -22.82 -10.81
CA ASP A 44 12.11 -23.92 -11.28
C ASP A 44 13.59 -23.51 -11.38
N ARG A 45 13.88 -22.23 -11.63
CA ARG A 45 15.21 -21.72 -12.00
C ARG A 45 15.91 -20.89 -10.94
N PHE A 46 15.21 -20.39 -9.93
CA PHE A 46 15.77 -19.52 -8.91
C PHE A 46 15.51 -20.02 -7.51
N ASP A 47 16.53 -19.99 -6.65
CA ASP A 47 16.26 -19.98 -5.22
C ASP A 47 15.55 -18.71 -4.87
N LEU A 48 14.39 -18.79 -4.22
CA LEU A 48 13.62 -17.66 -3.77
C LEU A 48 14.05 -17.30 -2.35
N VAL A 49 14.58 -16.12 -2.16
CA VAL A 49 15.14 -15.67 -0.89
C VAL A 49 14.46 -14.37 -0.46
N ALA A 50 14.15 -14.26 0.81
CA ALA A 50 13.78 -12.98 1.41
C ALA A 50 14.65 -12.70 2.63
N VAL A 51 15.12 -11.45 2.72
CA VAL A 51 15.92 -10.95 3.85
C VAL A 51 15.00 -10.10 4.73
N GLN A 52 14.85 -10.51 6.00
CA GLN A 52 14.02 -9.74 6.93
C GLN A 52 14.63 -8.37 7.18
N PRO A 53 13.89 -7.28 6.91
CA PRO A 53 14.37 -5.96 7.22
C PRO A 53 14.71 -5.79 8.70
N ARG A 54 15.75 -5.01 8.98
CA ARG A 54 16.08 -4.61 10.35
C ARG A 54 14.92 -3.83 10.97
N GLY A 55 14.69 -4.00 12.25
CA GLY A 55 13.57 -3.39 12.97
C GLY A 55 12.35 -4.30 13.12
N LEU A 56 12.23 -5.38 12.35
CA LEU A 56 11.08 -6.28 12.35
C LEU A 56 11.25 -7.51 13.22
N VAL A 57 10.12 -8.05 13.70
CA VAL A 57 10.05 -9.36 14.37
C VAL A 57 10.54 -10.43 13.41
N GLY A 58 11.19 -11.45 13.94
CA GLY A 58 11.85 -12.49 13.11
C GLY A 58 13.27 -12.09 12.65
N GLY A 59 13.64 -10.80 12.75
CA GLY A 59 14.99 -10.27 12.59
C GLY A 59 15.50 -9.66 13.90
N THR A 60 16.21 -8.53 13.81
CA THR A 60 16.54 -7.68 14.98
C THR A 60 15.41 -6.69 15.17
N ALA A 61 14.41 -7.05 15.99
CA ALA A 61 13.22 -6.23 16.20
C ALA A 61 13.55 -4.90 16.91
N LEU A 62 12.95 -3.82 16.44
CA LEU A 62 13.00 -2.52 17.12
C LEU A 62 12.10 -2.59 18.37
N LYS A 63 12.71 -2.42 19.52
CA LYS A 63 11.99 -2.28 20.79
C LYS A 63 11.78 -0.79 21.08
N CYS A 64 10.58 -0.43 21.48
CA CYS A 64 10.24 0.93 21.90
C CYS A 64 9.48 0.88 23.23
N ALA A 65 9.72 1.82 24.11
CA ALA A 65 8.92 2.00 25.31
C ALA A 65 7.46 2.34 24.94
N LYS A 66 6.55 2.27 25.89
CA LYS A 66 5.14 2.66 25.66
C LYS A 66 5.08 4.10 25.14
N PHE A 67 4.19 4.31 24.16
CA PHE A 67 3.89 5.67 23.71
C PHE A 67 3.23 6.43 24.85
N ASN A 68 3.77 7.58 25.21
CA ASN A 68 3.25 8.43 26.26
C ASN A 68 3.33 9.89 25.82
N ALA A 69 2.24 10.61 25.94
CA ALA A 69 2.15 12.04 25.69
C ALA A 69 1.26 12.69 26.75
N ALA A 70 1.50 13.94 27.06
CA ALA A 70 0.75 14.69 28.09
C ALA A 70 -0.73 14.84 27.70
N ASN A 71 -1.03 14.93 26.42
CA ASN A 71 -2.39 14.98 25.85
C ASN A 71 -2.33 14.70 24.34
N ASP A 72 -3.50 14.59 23.71
CA ASP A 72 -3.61 14.28 22.27
C ASP A 72 -2.96 15.32 21.37
N PHE A 73 -3.01 16.60 21.72
CA PHE A 73 -2.36 17.67 20.97
C PHE A 73 -0.84 17.49 20.96
N VAL A 74 -0.24 17.23 22.14
CA VAL A 74 1.19 16.95 22.26
C VAL A 74 1.54 15.64 21.55
N ALA A 75 0.68 14.62 21.66
CA ALA A 75 0.86 13.35 20.96
C ALA A 75 0.98 13.55 19.44
N VAL A 76 0.16 14.41 18.85
CA VAL A 76 0.15 14.67 17.41
C VAL A 76 1.29 15.62 17.01
N THR A 77 1.46 16.76 17.71
CA THR A 77 2.41 17.81 17.32
C THR A 77 3.88 17.48 17.59
N ASN A 78 4.17 16.47 18.43
CA ASN A 78 5.52 15.97 18.73
C ASN A 78 5.68 14.48 18.41
N TYR A 79 4.85 13.96 17.53
CA TYR A 79 4.76 12.54 17.24
C TYR A 79 6.11 11.91 16.85
N GLY A 80 6.86 12.56 15.98
CA GLY A 80 8.17 12.09 15.55
C GLY A 80 9.19 12.02 16.67
N ALA A 81 9.29 13.09 17.51
CA ALA A 81 10.18 13.13 18.65
C ALA A 81 9.84 12.04 19.67
N ILE A 82 8.56 11.97 20.07
CA ILE A 82 8.10 10.96 21.05
C ILE A 82 8.40 9.55 20.56
N ASN A 83 8.15 9.25 19.26
CA ASN A 83 8.47 7.93 18.72
C ASN A 83 9.96 7.64 18.70
N ARG A 84 10.80 8.61 18.32
CA ARG A 84 12.25 8.43 18.32
C ARG A 84 12.77 8.19 19.72
N ASP A 85 12.38 9.05 20.69
CA ASP A 85 12.89 9.02 22.06
C ASP A 85 12.50 7.72 22.78
N ARG A 86 11.25 7.24 22.64
CA ARG A 86 10.81 5.98 23.24
C ARG A 86 11.50 4.75 22.64
N CYS A 87 11.86 4.81 21.37
CA CYS A 87 12.59 3.72 20.73
C CYS A 87 14.09 3.79 21.07
N GLU A 88 14.67 5.00 21.16
CA GLU A 88 16.04 5.20 21.58
C GLU A 88 16.26 4.76 23.04
N ALA A 89 15.30 5.05 23.92
CA ALA A 89 15.35 4.62 25.32
C ALA A 89 15.33 3.08 25.49
N ALA A 90 14.62 2.37 24.62
CA ALA A 90 14.50 0.90 24.67
C ALA A 90 15.55 0.16 23.81
N SER A 91 16.14 0.83 22.83
CA SER A 91 17.11 0.28 21.88
C SER A 91 18.17 1.33 21.52
N PRO A 92 19.06 1.72 22.45
CA PRO A 92 20.00 2.83 22.26
C PRO A 92 20.84 2.70 20.98
N GLY A 93 20.88 3.75 20.15
CA GLY A 93 21.61 3.83 18.88
C GLY A 93 20.99 3.04 17.72
N TYR A 94 20.10 2.10 18.00
CA TYR A 94 19.53 1.25 16.97
C TYR A 94 18.54 1.97 16.03
N PRO A 95 17.64 2.84 16.51
CA PRO A 95 16.74 3.60 15.64
C PRO A 95 17.46 4.37 14.54
N ALA A 96 18.64 4.94 14.82
CA ALA A 96 19.43 5.68 13.83
C ALA A 96 19.95 4.80 12.68
N THR A 97 20.00 3.47 12.86
CA THR A 97 20.45 2.53 11.83
C THR A 97 19.34 2.09 10.88
N LEU A 98 18.07 2.42 11.17
CA LEU A 98 16.93 2.07 10.34
C LEU A 98 16.88 2.99 9.12
N THR A 99 17.54 2.56 8.04
CA THR A 99 17.61 3.28 6.77
C THR A 99 17.56 2.30 5.60
N THR A 100 17.08 2.77 4.46
CA THR A 100 17.04 1.98 3.21
C THR A 100 18.44 1.57 2.76
N GLU A 101 19.44 2.45 2.92
CA GLU A 101 20.83 2.12 2.59
C GLU A 101 21.34 0.96 3.45
N ASN A 102 21.12 1.00 4.76
CA ASN A 102 21.55 -0.08 5.63
C ASN A 102 20.78 -1.39 5.34
N ALA A 103 19.49 -1.32 4.99
CA ALA A 103 18.75 -2.51 4.55
C ALA A 103 19.31 -3.09 3.24
N ALA A 104 19.73 -2.24 2.29
CA ALA A 104 20.41 -2.68 1.08
C ALA A 104 21.77 -3.34 1.39
N ARG A 105 22.52 -2.81 2.34
CA ARG A 105 23.78 -3.41 2.81
C ARG A 105 23.56 -4.76 3.53
N ASP A 106 22.42 -4.91 4.23
CA ASP A 106 22.04 -6.21 4.81
C ASP A 106 21.77 -7.25 3.71
N ILE A 107 21.15 -6.86 2.59
CA ILE A 107 20.98 -7.73 1.42
C ILE A 107 22.34 -8.13 0.83
N GLU A 108 23.31 -7.21 0.77
CA GLU A 108 24.67 -7.51 0.31
C GLU A 108 25.39 -8.51 1.25
N MET A 109 25.21 -8.35 2.56
CA MET A 109 25.72 -9.35 3.52
C MET A 109 25.04 -10.72 3.32
N ALA A 110 23.75 -10.75 3.02
CA ALA A 110 23.06 -12.01 2.70
C ALA A 110 23.60 -12.62 1.41
N ARG A 111 23.91 -11.83 0.38
CA ARG A 111 24.57 -12.31 -0.85
C ARG A 111 25.89 -13.04 -0.54
N HIS A 112 26.73 -12.41 0.28
CA HIS A 112 27.99 -13.01 0.74
C HIS A 112 27.77 -14.32 1.47
N ALA A 113 26.83 -14.34 2.42
CA ALA A 113 26.50 -15.55 3.19
C ALA A 113 25.94 -16.69 2.32
N LEU A 114 25.24 -16.35 1.23
CA LEU A 114 24.74 -17.32 0.25
C LEU A 114 25.83 -17.82 -0.72
N GLY A 115 27.01 -17.21 -0.71
CA GLY A 115 28.13 -17.60 -1.58
C GLY A 115 27.90 -17.32 -3.07
N VAL A 116 27.05 -16.32 -3.43
CA VAL A 116 26.72 -16.04 -4.83
C VAL A 116 27.33 -14.71 -5.30
N ASN A 117 27.72 -14.65 -6.58
CA ASN A 117 28.34 -13.45 -7.14
C ASN A 117 27.35 -12.34 -7.41
N LYS A 118 26.12 -12.67 -7.82
CA LYS A 118 25.06 -11.71 -8.17
C LYS A 118 23.71 -12.16 -7.64
N LEU A 119 22.83 -11.20 -7.44
CA LEU A 119 21.42 -11.39 -7.08
C LEU A 119 20.51 -10.89 -8.19
N SER A 120 19.46 -11.64 -8.49
CA SER A 120 18.27 -11.10 -9.11
C SER A 120 17.36 -10.54 -8.02
N LEU A 121 16.67 -9.42 -8.29
CA LEU A 121 15.94 -8.64 -7.29
C LEU A 121 14.50 -8.42 -7.74
N TYR A 122 13.56 -8.56 -6.81
CA TYR A 122 12.14 -8.26 -7.00
C TYR A 122 11.63 -7.40 -5.85
N GLY A 123 11.36 -6.13 -6.11
CA GLY A 123 10.81 -5.21 -5.12
C GLY A 123 9.38 -4.82 -5.44
N ILE A 124 8.48 -4.89 -4.44
CA ILE A 124 7.09 -4.42 -4.53
C ILE A 124 6.96 -3.17 -3.67
N SER A 125 6.30 -2.10 -4.17
CA SER A 125 6.02 -0.90 -3.37
C SER A 125 7.32 -0.25 -2.84
N TYR A 126 7.45 -0.02 -1.53
CA TYR A 126 8.74 0.40 -0.93
C TYR A 126 9.90 -0.54 -1.30
N GLY A 127 9.63 -1.81 -1.55
CA GLY A 127 10.65 -2.75 -2.04
C GLY A 127 11.32 -2.27 -3.33
N THR A 128 10.66 -1.46 -4.15
CA THR A 128 11.26 -0.85 -5.35
C THR A 128 12.34 0.17 -4.98
N THR A 129 12.12 0.96 -3.92
CA THR A 129 13.12 1.89 -3.38
C THR A 129 14.32 1.11 -2.82
N LEU A 130 14.08 0.05 -2.05
CA LEU A 130 15.12 -0.79 -1.47
C LEU A 130 15.96 -1.48 -2.56
N MET A 131 15.31 -2.12 -3.53
CA MET A 131 16.02 -2.87 -4.59
C MET A 131 16.73 -1.93 -5.59
N ALA A 132 16.16 -0.77 -5.88
CA ALA A 132 16.83 0.26 -6.69
C ALA A 132 18.04 0.86 -5.95
N THR A 133 17.95 1.04 -4.63
CA THR A 133 19.08 1.45 -3.78
C THR A 133 20.18 0.40 -3.80
N TYR A 134 19.85 -0.89 -3.62
CA TYR A 134 20.84 -1.97 -3.75
C TYR A 134 21.53 -1.97 -5.11
N ALA A 135 20.76 -1.93 -6.19
CA ALA A 135 21.28 -1.94 -7.55
C ALA A 135 22.16 -0.71 -7.88
N THR A 136 21.86 0.44 -7.24
CA THR A 136 22.68 1.66 -7.35
C THR A 136 24.00 1.54 -6.60
N LEU A 137 24.01 0.91 -5.42
CA LEU A 137 25.20 0.73 -4.58
C LEU A 137 26.09 -0.41 -5.08
N PHE A 138 25.47 -1.48 -5.59
CA PHE A 138 26.14 -2.72 -5.96
C PHE A 138 25.77 -3.19 -7.39
N PRO A 139 25.99 -2.33 -8.42
CA PRO A 139 25.61 -2.67 -9.80
C PRO A 139 26.30 -3.93 -10.33
N GLN A 140 27.55 -4.18 -9.91
CA GLN A 140 28.30 -5.38 -10.28
C GLN A 140 27.76 -6.67 -9.64
N HIS A 141 27.03 -6.57 -8.54
CA HIS A 141 26.41 -7.70 -7.84
C HIS A 141 24.90 -7.85 -8.14
N THR A 142 24.38 -7.02 -9.03
CA THR A 142 23.02 -7.08 -9.53
C THR A 142 22.97 -7.81 -10.86
N ASP A 143 22.09 -8.82 -10.98
CA ASP A 143 21.81 -9.50 -12.23
C ASP A 143 20.55 -8.92 -12.89
N ARG A 144 19.36 -9.34 -12.47
CA ARG A 144 18.09 -8.80 -12.94
C ARG A 144 17.42 -7.98 -11.86
N LEU A 145 16.69 -6.95 -12.26
CA LEU A 145 15.97 -6.08 -11.32
C LEU A 145 14.53 -5.86 -11.79
N VAL A 146 13.57 -6.33 -11.01
CA VAL A 146 12.13 -6.07 -11.20
C VAL A 146 11.65 -5.09 -10.15
N LEU A 147 11.03 -4.00 -10.61
CA LEU A 147 10.46 -2.91 -9.81
C LEU A 147 8.95 -2.90 -10.04
N ASP A 148 8.20 -3.47 -9.10
CA ASP A 148 6.75 -3.67 -9.18
C ASP A 148 6.02 -2.65 -8.32
N SER A 149 5.16 -1.84 -8.94
CA SER A 149 4.41 -0.77 -8.26
C SER A 149 5.33 0.23 -7.57
N ALA A 150 6.02 1.04 -8.38
CA ALA A 150 7.21 1.78 -7.98
C ALA A 150 6.91 3.07 -7.22
N VAL A 151 7.58 3.26 -6.09
CA VAL A 151 7.53 4.49 -5.27
C VAL A 151 8.21 5.64 -6.03
N ASN A 152 7.64 6.85 -5.88
CA ASN A 152 8.24 8.07 -6.39
C ASN A 152 9.48 8.46 -5.56
N PRO A 153 10.70 8.37 -6.11
CA PRO A 153 11.90 8.69 -5.34
C PRO A 153 12.00 10.17 -4.94
N ASN A 154 11.29 11.06 -5.64
CA ASN A 154 11.30 12.50 -5.34
C ASN A 154 10.28 12.90 -4.26
N GLY A 155 9.43 11.98 -3.80
CA GLY A 155 8.39 12.25 -2.79
C GLY A 155 8.73 11.77 -1.38
N ILE A 156 9.91 11.21 -1.18
CA ILE A 156 10.36 10.55 0.06
C ILE A 156 10.57 11.57 1.18
N TRP A 157 9.79 11.54 2.29
CA TRP A 157 8.61 10.67 2.46
C TRP A 157 7.33 11.49 2.64
N ASN A 158 7.44 12.77 3.02
CA ASN A 158 6.29 13.61 3.38
C ASN A 158 5.21 13.68 2.28
N ARG A 159 5.57 13.50 1.01
CA ARG A 159 4.62 13.59 -0.10
C ARG A 159 3.96 12.27 -0.49
N VAL A 160 4.52 11.13 -0.08
CA VAL A 160 4.01 9.82 -0.53
C VAL A 160 2.53 9.64 -0.19
N GLY A 161 2.13 10.00 1.03
CA GLY A 161 0.74 9.84 1.47
C GLY A 161 -0.25 10.76 0.73
N SER A 162 0.11 12.02 0.50
CA SER A 162 -0.76 12.96 -0.22
C SER A 162 -0.87 12.63 -1.72
N ASP A 163 0.19 12.08 -2.33
CA ASP A 163 0.14 11.56 -3.69
C ASP A 163 -0.82 10.37 -3.83
N GLN A 164 -1.06 9.60 -2.76
CA GLN A 164 -1.97 8.45 -2.71
C GLN A 164 -3.45 8.82 -2.62
N THR A 165 -3.79 9.92 -1.91
CA THR A 165 -5.18 10.29 -1.59
C THR A 165 -6.11 10.31 -2.81
N PRO A 166 -5.78 10.97 -3.94
CA PRO A 166 -6.65 10.97 -5.13
C PRO A 166 -6.81 9.57 -5.72
N GLY A 167 -5.75 8.76 -5.70
CA GLY A 167 -5.77 7.38 -6.17
C GLY A 167 -6.75 6.52 -5.37
N TYR A 168 -6.73 6.60 -4.05
CA TYR A 168 -7.69 5.88 -3.20
C TYR A 168 -9.14 6.27 -3.47
N LYS A 169 -9.44 7.58 -3.59
CA LYS A 169 -10.78 8.07 -3.96
C LYS A 169 -11.22 7.49 -5.31
N GLY A 170 -10.34 7.51 -6.31
CA GLY A 170 -10.59 6.91 -7.62
C GLY A 170 -10.86 5.41 -7.55
N ARG A 171 -10.09 4.68 -6.72
CA ARG A 171 -10.28 3.23 -6.57
C ARG A 171 -11.57 2.86 -5.86
N VAL A 172 -12.00 3.63 -4.85
CA VAL A 172 -13.31 3.42 -4.22
C VAL A 172 -14.44 3.65 -5.24
N ASN A 173 -14.36 4.71 -6.04
CA ASN A 173 -15.32 4.95 -7.12
C ASN A 173 -15.36 3.78 -8.13
N ALA A 174 -14.19 3.28 -8.52
CA ALA A 174 -14.09 2.11 -9.41
C ALA A 174 -14.67 0.84 -8.77
N MET A 175 -14.50 0.64 -7.46
CA MET A 175 -15.11 -0.46 -6.71
C MET A 175 -16.65 -0.33 -6.68
N MET A 176 -17.20 0.87 -6.43
CA MET A 176 -18.65 1.08 -6.47
C MET A 176 -19.21 0.81 -7.88
N ALA A 177 -18.49 1.21 -8.94
CA ALA A 177 -18.86 0.92 -10.31
C ALA A 177 -18.81 -0.57 -10.62
N TRP A 178 -17.80 -1.27 -10.12
CA TRP A 178 -17.71 -2.72 -10.28
C TRP A 178 -18.87 -3.45 -9.57
N ILE A 179 -19.21 -3.03 -8.34
CA ILE A 179 -20.33 -3.61 -7.59
C ILE A 179 -21.65 -3.35 -8.33
N ALA A 180 -21.86 -2.13 -8.84
CA ALA A 180 -23.06 -1.77 -9.61
C ALA A 180 -23.20 -2.62 -10.89
N ALA A 181 -22.10 -2.91 -11.59
CA ALA A 181 -22.08 -3.80 -12.75
C ALA A 181 -22.47 -5.26 -12.41
N HIS A 182 -22.46 -5.63 -11.12
CA HIS A 182 -22.90 -6.94 -10.62
C HIS A 182 -24.19 -6.86 -9.79
N ASP A 183 -25.06 -5.87 -10.08
CA ASP A 183 -26.31 -5.67 -9.33
C ASP A 183 -27.26 -6.89 -9.43
N ASN A 184 -27.20 -7.64 -10.52
CA ASN A 184 -27.91 -8.92 -10.66
C ASN A 184 -27.54 -9.96 -9.58
N LEU A 185 -26.37 -9.84 -8.95
CA LEU A 185 -25.91 -10.72 -7.88
C LEU A 185 -26.09 -10.09 -6.51
N TYR A 186 -25.68 -8.82 -6.35
CA TYR A 186 -25.58 -8.19 -5.04
C TYR A 186 -26.81 -7.37 -4.66
N HIS A 187 -27.68 -6.98 -5.61
CA HIS A 187 -28.88 -6.17 -5.41
C HIS A 187 -28.61 -4.86 -4.64
N LEU A 188 -27.47 -4.21 -4.97
CA LEU A 188 -27.02 -2.99 -4.31
C LEU A 188 -27.31 -1.71 -5.10
N GLY A 189 -27.82 -1.85 -6.32
CA GLY A 189 -28.14 -0.77 -7.24
C GLY A 189 -27.31 -0.80 -8.51
N ALA A 190 -27.93 -0.39 -9.62
CA ALA A 190 -27.34 -0.46 -10.95
C ALA A 190 -26.43 0.73 -11.29
N THR A 191 -26.23 1.68 -10.37
CA THR A 191 -25.31 2.82 -10.53
C THR A 191 -24.31 2.89 -9.40
N PRO A 192 -23.10 3.42 -9.62
CA PRO A 192 -22.10 3.61 -8.57
C PRO A 192 -22.63 4.44 -7.40
N LEU A 193 -23.43 5.48 -7.67
CA LEU A 193 -24.03 6.34 -6.65
C LEU A 193 -25.05 5.57 -5.81
N ALA A 194 -25.88 4.71 -6.40
CA ALA A 194 -26.83 3.88 -5.64
C ALA A 194 -26.11 2.93 -4.69
N VAL A 195 -25.01 2.30 -5.13
CA VAL A 195 -24.15 1.46 -4.28
C VAL A 195 -23.53 2.28 -3.15
N TYR A 196 -23.00 3.47 -3.49
CA TYR A 196 -22.41 4.38 -2.50
C TYR A 196 -23.42 4.79 -1.43
N CYS A 197 -24.66 5.11 -1.79
CA CYS A 197 -25.70 5.47 -0.80
C CYS A 197 -25.93 4.34 0.22
N LYS A 198 -25.97 3.08 -0.23
CA LYS A 198 -26.11 1.93 0.69
C LYS A 198 -24.84 1.75 1.55
N TRP A 199 -23.69 1.93 0.95
CA TRP A 199 -22.40 1.88 1.65
C TRP A 199 -22.29 2.99 2.71
N SER A 200 -22.61 4.23 2.35
CA SER A 200 -22.59 5.38 3.26
C SER A 200 -23.54 5.18 4.46
N ALA A 201 -24.78 4.75 4.20
CA ALA A 201 -25.73 4.41 5.25
C ALA A 201 -25.23 3.29 6.18
N ARG A 202 -24.45 2.34 5.63
CA ARG A 202 -23.83 1.30 6.45
C ARG A 202 -22.70 1.85 7.30
N VAL A 203 -21.86 2.73 6.76
CA VAL A 203 -20.80 3.43 7.51
C VAL A 203 -21.42 4.25 8.65
N GLU A 204 -22.41 5.05 8.35
CA GLU A 204 -23.12 5.87 9.34
C GLU A 204 -23.73 5.05 10.45
N LYS A 205 -24.36 3.92 10.12
CA LYS A 205 -24.90 2.97 11.12
C LYS A 205 -23.83 2.40 12.06
N GLU A 206 -22.61 2.20 11.56
CA GLU A 206 -21.49 1.64 12.33
C GLU A 206 -20.74 2.70 13.15
N ALA A 207 -20.63 3.91 12.61
CA ALA A 207 -19.80 5.00 13.13
C ALA A 207 -20.60 6.08 13.89
N GLY A 208 -21.92 6.16 13.69
CA GLY A 208 -22.77 7.25 14.17
C GLY A 208 -22.70 8.52 13.33
N VAL A 209 -21.84 8.56 12.31
CA VAL A 209 -21.65 9.69 11.39
C VAL A 209 -21.43 9.18 9.97
N PRO A 210 -21.88 9.91 8.93
CA PRO A 210 -21.64 9.54 7.54
C PRO A 210 -20.14 9.67 7.18
N PRO A 211 -19.66 9.00 6.11
CA PRO A 211 -18.29 9.16 5.66
C PRO A 211 -18.04 10.55 5.04
N SER A 212 -16.83 11.09 5.23
CA SER A 212 -16.37 12.32 4.56
C SER A 212 -15.98 12.12 3.09
N LEU A 213 -15.91 10.87 2.62
CA LEU A 213 -15.56 10.54 1.24
C LEU A 213 -16.68 10.97 0.29
N ALA A 214 -16.34 11.72 -0.76
CA ALA A 214 -17.29 12.14 -1.78
C ALA A 214 -17.93 10.95 -2.52
N ALA A 215 -19.21 11.10 -2.84
CA ALA A 215 -19.92 10.14 -3.67
C ALA A 215 -19.34 10.05 -5.09
N PRO A 216 -19.41 8.88 -5.75
CA PRO A 216 -19.12 8.75 -7.17
C PRO A 216 -19.99 9.69 -8.01
N PRO A 217 -19.52 10.09 -9.20
CA PRO A 217 -20.31 10.92 -10.10
C PRO A 217 -21.67 10.30 -10.41
N ALA A 218 -22.72 11.11 -10.29
CA ALA A 218 -24.09 10.73 -10.66
C ALA A 218 -24.19 10.43 -12.16
N GLN A 219 -25.06 9.49 -12.52
CA GLN A 219 -25.33 9.06 -13.87
C GLN A 219 -26.81 9.25 -14.22
N VAL A 220 -27.19 9.04 -15.47
CA VAL A 220 -28.59 9.17 -15.92
C VAL A 220 -29.54 8.28 -15.12
N GLY A 221 -29.10 7.11 -14.70
CA GLY A 221 -29.87 6.19 -13.85
C GLY A 221 -30.15 6.70 -12.44
N ASP A 222 -29.44 7.72 -11.99
CA ASP A 222 -29.59 8.34 -10.66
C ASP A 222 -30.59 9.51 -10.65
N VAL A 223 -31.05 9.94 -11.85
CA VAL A 223 -31.94 11.10 -11.98
C VAL A 223 -33.35 10.72 -11.55
N PRO A 224 -33.97 11.40 -10.56
CA PRO A 224 -35.32 11.18 -10.16
C PRO A 224 -36.32 11.28 -11.34
N PRO A 225 -37.36 10.47 -11.38
CA PRO A 225 -38.32 10.46 -12.51
C PRO A 225 -38.87 11.85 -12.88
N GLY A 226 -39.15 12.68 -11.87
CA GLY A 226 -39.66 14.05 -12.07
C GLY A 226 -38.63 15.06 -12.62
N LEU A 227 -37.34 14.72 -12.63
CA LEU A 227 -36.26 15.60 -13.10
C LEU A 227 -35.62 15.14 -14.41
N LYS A 228 -36.20 14.14 -15.09
CA LYS A 228 -35.62 13.60 -16.33
C LYS A 228 -35.39 14.65 -17.42
N ALA A 229 -36.29 15.63 -17.54
CA ALA A 229 -36.13 16.75 -18.46
C ALA A 229 -34.91 17.65 -18.15
N TRP A 230 -34.42 17.63 -16.92
CA TRP A 230 -33.31 18.45 -16.39
C TRP A 230 -32.12 17.57 -15.98
N SER A 231 -32.00 16.39 -16.59
CA SER A 231 -31.00 15.38 -16.19
C SER A 231 -29.57 15.91 -16.17
N GLN A 232 -29.16 16.69 -17.18
CA GLN A 232 -27.81 17.24 -17.26
C GLN A 232 -27.52 18.22 -16.11
N GLN A 233 -28.47 19.12 -15.82
CA GLN A 233 -28.35 20.11 -14.75
C GLN A 233 -28.33 19.44 -13.38
N TYR A 234 -29.18 18.45 -13.17
CA TYR A 234 -29.19 17.64 -11.94
C TYR A 234 -27.85 16.94 -11.73
N ILE A 235 -27.35 16.21 -12.73
CA ILE A 235 -26.07 15.51 -12.67
C ILE A 235 -24.91 16.48 -12.42
N ALA A 236 -24.88 17.61 -13.14
CA ALA A 236 -23.85 18.62 -12.96
C ALA A 236 -23.85 19.21 -11.54
N GLY A 237 -25.04 19.53 -10.99
CA GLY A 237 -25.20 20.07 -9.63
C GLY A 237 -24.77 19.08 -8.55
N VAL A 238 -25.19 17.80 -8.66
CA VAL A 238 -24.79 16.75 -7.72
C VAL A 238 -23.28 16.55 -7.74
N ASN A 239 -22.68 16.46 -8.92
CA ASN A 239 -21.25 16.21 -9.07
C ASN A 239 -20.41 17.40 -8.59
N LEU A 240 -20.83 18.64 -8.86
CA LEU A 240 -20.13 19.84 -8.43
C LEU A 240 -20.07 19.96 -6.89
N THR A 241 -21.11 19.51 -6.20
CA THR A 241 -21.24 19.70 -4.75
C THR A 241 -20.83 18.47 -3.93
N ALA A 242 -20.56 17.33 -4.57
CA ALA A 242 -20.38 16.03 -3.91
C ALA A 242 -19.30 16.05 -2.80
N ASP A 243 -18.11 16.61 -3.07
CA ASP A 243 -17.01 16.65 -2.09
C ASP A 243 -17.32 17.59 -0.92
N ALA A 244 -17.75 18.80 -1.23
CA ALA A 244 -18.11 19.79 -0.19
C ALA A 244 -19.27 19.31 0.69
N ARG A 245 -20.27 18.66 0.07
CA ARG A 245 -21.42 18.09 0.76
C ARG A 245 -21.03 16.97 1.71
N ALA A 246 -20.25 16.00 1.25
CA ALA A 246 -19.83 14.86 2.10
C ALA A 246 -19.02 15.34 3.31
N ARG A 247 -18.10 16.27 3.14
CA ARG A 247 -17.31 16.88 4.23
C ARG A 247 -18.17 17.65 5.21
N TYR A 248 -19.11 18.46 4.69
CA TYR A 248 -20.03 19.24 5.51
C TYR A 248 -20.96 18.32 6.33
N GLU A 249 -21.59 17.34 5.70
CA GLU A 249 -22.48 16.38 6.36
C GLU A 249 -21.74 15.60 7.45
N ASN A 250 -20.53 15.10 7.17
CA ASN A 250 -19.70 14.43 8.17
C ASN A 250 -19.33 15.36 9.31
N PHE A 251 -18.87 16.59 9.02
CA PHE A 251 -18.48 17.56 10.05
C PHE A 251 -19.66 17.90 10.98
N VAL A 252 -20.82 18.24 10.42
CA VAL A 252 -22.01 18.57 11.20
C VAL A 252 -22.45 17.37 12.05
N ALA A 253 -22.50 16.18 11.47
CA ALA A 253 -22.85 14.98 12.20
C ALA A 253 -21.86 14.69 13.34
N THR A 254 -20.56 14.87 13.13
CA THR A 254 -19.52 14.70 14.16
C THR A 254 -19.72 15.68 15.32
N MET A 255 -20.08 16.94 15.03
CA MET A 255 -20.35 17.96 16.07
C MET A 255 -21.64 17.66 16.86
N LEU A 256 -22.64 17.05 16.23
CA LEU A 256 -23.95 16.82 16.83
C LEU A 256 -24.10 15.43 17.47
N THR A 257 -23.19 14.49 17.17
CA THR A 257 -23.27 13.10 17.65
C THR A 257 -22.13 12.80 18.62
N PRO A 258 -22.34 12.91 19.95
CA PRO A 258 -21.30 12.56 20.91
C PRO A 258 -20.76 11.14 20.69
N GLY A 259 -19.45 11.04 20.49
CA GLY A 259 -18.77 9.76 20.23
C GLY A 259 -18.89 9.24 18.79
N GLY A 260 -19.51 10.00 17.90
CA GLY A 260 -19.50 9.73 16.46
C GLY A 260 -18.08 9.85 15.90
N ASP A 261 -17.64 8.82 15.15
CA ASP A 261 -16.28 8.76 14.61
C ASP A 261 -16.26 7.77 13.43
N GLN A 262 -16.08 8.28 12.22
CA GLN A 262 -16.14 7.46 11.01
C GLN A 262 -15.08 6.34 11.00
N SER A 263 -13.94 6.51 11.68
CA SER A 263 -12.91 5.47 11.77
C SER A 263 -13.36 4.21 12.53
N LYS A 264 -14.44 4.31 13.31
CA LYS A 264 -15.06 3.15 13.99
C LYS A 264 -15.82 2.23 13.05
N SER A 265 -16.12 2.68 11.81
CA SER A 265 -16.78 1.82 10.84
C SER A 265 -15.83 0.76 10.30
N ALA A 266 -16.14 -0.50 10.58
CA ALA A 266 -15.43 -1.63 9.98
C ALA A 266 -15.61 -1.66 8.46
N MET A 267 -16.78 -1.23 7.94
CA MET A 267 -17.02 -1.13 6.51
C MET A 267 -16.11 -0.08 5.85
N LEU A 268 -15.95 1.10 6.45
CA LEU A 268 -15.10 2.17 5.92
C LEU A 268 -13.62 1.75 5.88
N THR A 269 -13.11 1.23 7.00
CA THR A 269 -11.72 0.77 7.12
C THR A 269 -11.45 -0.37 6.14
N ALA A 270 -12.36 -1.35 6.06
CA ALA A 270 -12.29 -2.44 5.10
C ALA A 270 -12.22 -1.93 3.66
N THR A 271 -13.09 -0.99 3.30
CA THR A 271 -13.13 -0.40 1.96
C THR A 271 -11.79 0.24 1.58
N ARG A 272 -11.20 1.04 2.51
CA ARG A 272 -9.89 1.65 2.27
C ARG A 272 -8.80 0.58 2.07
N THR A 273 -8.80 -0.43 2.93
CA THR A 273 -7.76 -1.48 2.90
C THR A 273 -7.80 -2.27 1.59
N VAL A 274 -8.99 -2.62 1.08
CA VAL A 274 -9.10 -3.43 -0.15
C VAL A 274 -9.16 -2.62 -1.43
N ALA A 275 -9.29 -1.30 -1.36
CA ALA A 275 -9.35 -0.46 -2.57
C ALA A 275 -8.19 -0.74 -3.56
N PRO A 276 -6.93 -0.97 -3.11
CA PRO A 276 -5.81 -1.28 -3.99
C PRO A 276 -5.80 -2.69 -4.57
N ASP A 277 -6.75 -3.56 -4.22
CA ASP A 277 -6.77 -4.95 -4.71
C ASP A 277 -8.19 -5.43 -5.05
N ARG A 278 -8.48 -5.51 -6.34
CA ARG A 278 -9.79 -5.94 -6.84
C ARG A 278 -10.20 -7.35 -6.40
N ASN A 279 -9.26 -8.20 -6.10
CA ASN A 279 -9.57 -9.55 -5.62
C ASN A 279 -10.41 -9.56 -4.35
N TYR A 280 -10.37 -8.48 -3.56
CA TYR A 280 -11.13 -8.36 -2.33
C TYR A 280 -12.42 -7.55 -2.45
N TRP A 281 -12.70 -6.93 -3.61
CA TRP A 281 -13.94 -6.18 -3.83
C TRP A 281 -15.21 -7.02 -3.67
N PRO A 282 -15.22 -8.31 -4.10
CA PRO A 282 -16.36 -9.18 -3.82
C PRO A 282 -16.70 -9.29 -2.33
N LEU A 283 -15.70 -9.21 -1.43
CA LEU A 283 -15.95 -9.30 0.02
C LEU A 283 -16.70 -8.07 0.55
N ILE A 284 -16.41 -6.88 0.03
CA ILE A 284 -17.16 -5.67 0.37
C ILE A 284 -18.60 -5.80 -0.11
N ALA A 285 -18.80 -6.23 -1.36
CA ALA A 285 -20.14 -6.43 -1.93
C ALA A 285 -20.96 -7.45 -1.13
N LEU A 286 -20.39 -8.61 -0.81
CA LEU A 286 -21.02 -9.67 -0.02
C LEU A 286 -21.42 -9.20 1.40
N ARG A 287 -20.58 -8.39 2.04
CA ARG A 287 -20.87 -7.83 3.38
C ARG A 287 -21.93 -6.75 3.31
N LEU A 288 -21.85 -5.88 2.30
CA LEU A 288 -22.80 -4.79 2.12
C LEU A 288 -24.21 -5.30 1.77
N SER A 289 -24.30 -6.35 0.95
CA SER A 289 -25.58 -7.02 0.60
C SER A 289 -26.10 -7.96 1.68
N ASN A 290 -25.39 -8.14 2.80
CA ASN A 290 -25.69 -9.10 3.87
C ASN A 290 -25.79 -10.58 3.38
N MET A 291 -25.20 -10.92 2.25
CA MET A 291 -25.16 -12.31 1.74
C MET A 291 -24.27 -13.22 2.58
N VAL A 292 -23.40 -12.65 3.41
CA VAL A 292 -22.54 -13.41 4.33
C VAL A 292 -22.78 -12.99 5.76
N PRO A 293 -22.79 -13.95 6.72
CA PRO A 293 -23.00 -13.64 8.12
C PRO A 293 -21.87 -12.76 8.66
N ARG A 294 -22.18 -11.90 9.62
CA ARG A 294 -21.15 -11.19 10.39
C ARG A 294 -20.31 -12.20 11.15
N ARG A 295 -19.01 -12.27 10.86
CA ARG A 295 -18.10 -12.99 11.75
C ARG A 295 -17.80 -12.12 12.96
N LYS A 296 -17.69 -12.73 14.16
CA LYS A 296 -17.09 -12.04 15.29
C LYS A 296 -15.65 -11.66 14.91
N ALA A 297 -15.27 -10.42 15.20
CA ALA A 297 -13.88 -10.02 15.07
C ALA A 297 -13.02 -10.96 15.92
N VAL A 298 -12.05 -11.60 15.28
CA VAL A 298 -11.03 -12.37 16.00
C VAL A 298 -10.07 -11.35 16.59
N LYS A 299 -9.86 -11.42 17.89
CA LYS A 299 -8.86 -10.57 18.53
C LYS A 299 -7.48 -11.01 18.04
N PRO A 300 -6.61 -10.08 17.62
CA PRO A 300 -5.26 -10.42 17.24
C PRO A 300 -4.53 -11.06 18.43
N THR A 301 -3.68 -12.01 18.14
CA THR A 301 -2.80 -12.61 19.15
C THR A 301 -1.76 -11.61 19.64
N PRO A 302 -1.15 -11.80 20.81
CA PRO A 302 -0.07 -10.96 21.29
C PRO A 302 1.09 -10.84 20.29
N ASP A 303 1.41 -11.89 19.57
CA ASP A 303 2.48 -11.93 18.58
C ASP A 303 2.13 -11.09 17.33
N GLU A 304 0.89 -11.17 16.85
CA GLU A 304 0.39 -10.32 15.76
C GLU A 304 0.42 -8.84 16.15
N VAL A 305 -0.01 -8.50 17.36
CA VAL A 305 0.07 -7.12 17.89
C VAL A 305 1.51 -6.65 18.01
N ALA A 306 2.42 -7.51 18.46
CA ALA A 306 3.84 -7.19 18.56
C ALA A 306 4.47 -6.98 17.18
N ALA A 307 4.13 -7.81 16.20
CA ALA A 307 4.61 -7.70 14.83
C ALA A 307 4.11 -6.41 14.15
N GLU A 308 2.82 -6.08 14.28
CA GLU A 308 2.24 -4.85 13.76
C GLU A 308 2.87 -3.61 14.43
N THR A 309 3.03 -3.64 15.75
CA THR A 309 3.67 -2.55 16.50
C THR A 309 5.11 -2.34 16.04
N ALA A 310 5.89 -3.40 15.88
CA ALA A 310 7.26 -3.31 15.38
C ALA A 310 7.32 -2.76 13.95
N SER A 311 6.41 -3.20 13.08
CA SER A 311 6.25 -2.71 11.72
C SER A 311 5.99 -1.20 11.68
N ASN A 312 4.98 -0.72 12.40
CA ASN A 312 4.59 0.69 12.45
C ASN A 312 5.71 1.57 13.04
N ASN A 313 6.38 1.11 14.10
CA ASN A 313 7.51 1.82 14.70
C ASN A 313 8.68 1.91 13.72
N MET A 314 9.05 0.79 13.10
CA MET A 314 10.14 0.73 12.11
C MET A 314 9.84 1.63 10.92
N GLN A 315 8.62 1.59 10.38
CA GLN A 315 8.20 2.44 9.28
C GLN A 315 8.37 3.92 9.62
N THR A 316 7.81 4.37 10.76
CA THR A 316 7.88 5.76 11.19
C THR A 316 9.34 6.22 11.37
N ILE A 317 10.16 5.42 12.06
CA ILE A 317 11.56 5.78 12.31
C ILE A 317 12.37 5.83 11.02
N LEU A 318 12.25 4.82 10.15
CA LEU A 318 12.95 4.79 8.85
C LEU A 318 12.56 5.99 8.00
N MET A 319 11.27 6.24 7.83
CA MET A 319 10.80 7.33 6.99
C MET A 319 11.25 8.70 7.54
N CYS A 320 11.23 8.91 8.86
CA CYS A 320 11.73 10.15 9.45
C CYS A 320 13.26 10.28 9.42
N ASN A 321 14.01 9.17 9.45
CA ASN A 321 15.46 9.20 9.28
C ASN A 321 15.88 9.66 7.87
N GLU A 322 15.07 9.38 6.86
CA GLU A 322 15.39 9.58 5.44
C GLU A 322 14.59 10.70 4.78
N ASN A 323 13.64 11.33 5.46
CA ASN A 323 12.73 12.28 4.84
C ASN A 323 13.49 13.46 4.20
N GLN A 324 13.33 13.64 2.89
CA GLN A 324 13.95 14.74 2.14
C GLN A 324 12.92 15.70 1.55
N TYR A 325 11.64 15.31 1.51
CA TYR A 325 10.61 16.20 1.00
C TYR A 325 10.25 17.24 2.07
N PRO A 326 10.30 18.53 1.76
CA PRO A 326 10.02 19.57 2.75
C PRO A 326 8.61 19.42 3.34
N ALA A 327 8.51 19.60 4.66
CA ALA A 327 7.22 19.72 5.32
C ALA A 327 6.45 20.94 4.80
N GLN A 328 5.12 20.83 4.78
CA GLN A 328 4.22 21.92 4.42
C GLN A 328 3.41 22.36 5.65
N PRO A 329 3.95 23.25 6.52
CA PRO A 329 3.28 23.62 7.77
C PRO A 329 1.90 24.26 7.57
N ALA A 330 1.63 24.84 6.41
CA ALA A 330 0.30 25.36 6.05
C ALA A 330 -0.79 24.28 6.05
N GLN A 331 -0.40 22.99 5.96
CA GLN A 331 -1.31 21.84 6.03
C GLN A 331 -1.60 21.37 7.46
N ILE A 332 -0.92 21.92 8.49
CA ILE A 332 -1.11 21.49 9.89
C ILE A 332 -2.57 21.63 10.33
N PRO A 333 -3.29 22.75 10.11
CA PRO A 333 -4.69 22.84 10.51
C PRO A 333 -5.58 21.76 9.85
N ALA A 334 -5.38 21.48 8.56
CA ALA A 334 -6.09 20.43 7.85
C ALA A 334 -5.74 19.04 8.38
N ALA A 335 -4.47 18.79 8.70
CA ALA A 335 -4.01 17.53 9.27
C ALA A 335 -4.61 17.29 10.67
N LEU A 336 -4.63 18.30 11.53
CA LEU A 336 -5.25 18.22 12.86
C LEU A 336 -6.77 17.99 12.74
N PHE A 337 -7.43 18.71 11.87
CA PHE A 337 -8.87 18.55 11.61
C PHE A 337 -9.17 17.12 11.11
N ALA A 338 -8.44 16.64 10.11
CA ALA A 338 -8.64 15.31 9.55
C ALA A 338 -8.37 14.18 10.55
N ASN A 339 -7.38 14.35 11.45
CA ASN A 339 -7.01 13.31 12.42
C ASN A 339 -7.81 13.38 13.72
N LEU A 340 -8.04 14.58 14.29
CA LEU A 340 -8.58 14.73 15.64
C LEU A 340 -10.08 15.08 15.66
N VAL A 341 -10.61 15.62 14.57
CA VAL A 341 -12.03 16.05 14.53
C VAL A 341 -12.88 15.07 13.75
N VAL A 342 -12.53 14.78 12.49
CA VAL A 342 -13.37 13.97 11.59
C VAL A 342 -12.86 12.55 11.38
N SER A 343 -11.64 12.23 11.82
CA SER A 343 -11.02 10.89 11.70
C SER A 343 -11.10 10.35 10.27
N ASP A 344 -10.71 11.19 9.29
CA ASP A 344 -10.79 10.85 7.87
C ASP A 344 -9.73 9.84 7.47
N VAL A 345 -10.12 8.59 7.30
CA VAL A 345 -9.19 7.50 6.98
C VAL A 345 -8.52 7.62 5.60
N PHE A 346 -9.03 8.44 4.68
CA PHE A 346 -8.46 8.63 3.35
C PHE A 346 -7.49 9.82 3.27
N GLU A 347 -7.80 10.92 3.95
CA GLU A 347 -6.98 12.15 3.88
C GLU A 347 -5.98 12.27 5.03
N ALA A 348 -6.38 11.85 6.23
CA ALA A 348 -5.55 12.01 7.42
C ALA A 348 -4.12 11.45 7.25
N PRO A 349 -3.89 10.24 6.69
CA PRO A 349 -2.53 9.73 6.53
C PRO A 349 -1.66 10.61 5.62
N GLY A 350 -2.21 11.11 4.52
CA GLY A 350 -1.50 11.99 3.60
C GLY A 350 -1.14 13.33 4.24
N LEU A 351 -2.12 13.97 4.85
CA LEU A 351 -1.95 15.25 5.53
C LEU A 351 -1.00 15.16 6.73
N PHE A 352 -1.03 14.04 7.47
CA PHE A 352 -0.14 13.80 8.61
C PHE A 352 1.34 13.82 8.22
N TRP A 353 1.67 13.20 7.08
CA TRP A 353 3.03 13.22 6.54
C TRP A 353 3.36 14.56 5.86
N GLU A 354 2.50 15.06 4.99
CA GLU A 354 2.77 16.27 4.19
C GLU A 354 2.95 17.51 5.06
N SER A 355 2.15 17.66 6.13
CA SER A 355 2.29 18.75 7.09
C SER A 355 3.61 18.70 7.88
N GLY A 356 4.29 17.54 7.91
CA GLY A 356 5.49 17.27 8.70
C GLY A 356 5.22 16.79 10.13
N ILE A 357 3.96 16.65 10.55
CA ILE A 357 3.59 16.19 11.91
C ILE A 357 4.17 14.80 12.17
N ALA A 358 4.14 13.89 11.19
CA ALA A 358 4.69 12.54 11.34
C ALA A 358 6.13 12.50 11.86
N CYS A 359 6.95 13.48 11.48
CA CYS A 359 8.35 13.60 11.90
C CYS A 359 8.60 14.82 12.81
N ALA A 360 7.54 15.45 13.36
CA ALA A 360 7.66 16.65 14.19
C ALA A 360 8.64 16.44 15.37
N GLY A 361 9.49 17.45 15.61
CA GLY A 361 10.52 17.40 16.63
C GLY A 361 11.74 16.52 16.28
N THR A 362 11.84 16.02 15.04
CA THR A 362 13.02 15.27 14.58
C THR A 362 13.65 15.93 13.35
N THR A 363 14.92 15.58 13.11
CA THR A 363 15.61 15.90 11.87
C THR A 363 16.02 14.61 11.14
N PRO A 364 16.03 14.59 9.81
CA PRO A 364 16.56 13.45 9.06
C PRO A 364 18.00 13.12 9.48
N ARG A 365 18.30 11.84 9.61
CA ARG A 365 19.65 11.36 10.03
C ARG A 365 20.57 11.15 8.86
N VAL A 366 20.01 10.82 7.70
CA VAL A 366 20.76 10.51 6.49
C VAL A 366 20.09 11.15 5.27
N ARG A 367 20.87 11.31 4.21
CA ARG A 367 20.32 11.56 2.88
C ARG A 367 20.15 10.23 2.18
N PRO A 368 18.96 9.89 1.67
CA PRO A 368 18.75 8.68 0.90
C PRO A 368 19.70 8.61 -0.30
N VAL A 369 20.07 7.40 -0.67
CA VAL A 369 20.81 7.15 -1.89
C VAL A 369 19.98 7.62 -3.09
N VAL A 370 20.54 8.49 -3.89
CA VAL A 370 19.92 8.90 -5.17
C VAL A 370 19.97 7.70 -6.12
N THR A 371 18.81 7.09 -6.32
CA THR A 371 18.69 5.90 -7.16
C THR A 371 18.99 6.24 -8.62
N SER A 372 19.90 5.48 -9.24
CA SER A 372 20.30 5.65 -10.63
C SER A 372 20.89 4.36 -11.18
N ASN A 373 20.77 4.18 -12.50
CA ASN A 373 21.50 3.12 -13.19
C ASN A 373 22.98 3.49 -13.31
N ARG A 374 23.82 2.79 -12.57
CA ARG A 374 25.27 2.98 -12.54
C ARG A 374 26.00 1.86 -13.30
N GLY A 375 25.51 1.51 -14.48
CA GLY A 375 26.13 0.49 -15.32
C GLY A 375 25.63 -0.93 -15.04
N LEU A 376 24.33 -1.08 -14.77
CA LEU A 376 23.70 -2.40 -14.72
C LEU A 376 23.84 -3.10 -16.06
N ALA A 377 24.30 -4.36 -16.04
CA ALA A 377 24.50 -5.16 -17.24
C ALA A 377 23.17 -5.53 -17.95
N VAL A 378 22.08 -5.62 -17.19
CA VAL A 378 20.74 -5.93 -17.68
C VAL A 378 19.83 -4.73 -17.39
N THR A 379 19.08 -4.29 -18.41
CA THR A 379 18.09 -3.22 -18.28
C THR A 379 17.02 -3.63 -17.25
N PRO A 380 16.77 -2.84 -16.18
CA PRO A 380 15.74 -3.14 -15.20
C PRO A 380 14.35 -3.22 -15.83
N LEU A 381 13.47 -4.04 -15.24
CA LEU A 381 12.06 -4.11 -15.58
C LEU A 381 11.25 -3.32 -14.55
N LEU A 382 10.43 -2.38 -14.99
CA LEU A 382 9.46 -1.69 -14.15
C LEU A 382 8.04 -2.07 -14.57
N ILE A 383 7.19 -2.41 -13.61
CA ILE A 383 5.79 -2.79 -13.79
C ILE A 383 4.94 -1.86 -12.95
N ASN A 384 3.91 -1.23 -13.53
CA ASN A 384 3.00 -0.38 -12.74
C ASN A 384 1.61 -0.35 -13.35
N SER A 385 0.58 -0.40 -12.49
CA SER A 385 -0.80 -0.17 -12.90
C SER A 385 -1.07 1.32 -13.12
N VAL A 386 -1.93 1.64 -14.10
CA VAL A 386 -2.23 3.05 -14.44
C VAL A 386 -2.94 3.81 -13.33
N ASP A 387 -3.81 3.12 -12.56
CA ASP A 387 -4.61 3.69 -11.48
C ASP A 387 -4.19 3.17 -10.09
N ASP A 388 -2.92 2.77 -9.93
CA ASP A 388 -2.38 2.32 -8.65
C ASP A 388 -2.52 3.44 -7.60
N PRO A 389 -3.28 3.24 -6.50
CA PRO A 389 -3.50 4.28 -5.52
C PRO A 389 -2.35 4.43 -4.54
N GLN A 390 -1.52 3.40 -4.35
CA GLN A 390 -0.44 3.42 -3.37
C GLN A 390 0.87 3.92 -3.98
N THR A 391 1.11 3.59 -5.24
CA THR A 391 2.27 4.05 -6.00
C THR A 391 1.81 4.63 -7.34
N PRO A 392 1.30 5.88 -7.33
CA PRO A 392 0.72 6.50 -8.50
C PRO A 392 1.65 6.46 -9.71
N TYR A 393 1.10 6.10 -10.87
CA TYR A 393 1.82 5.87 -12.12
C TYR A 393 2.81 7.00 -12.48
N ARG A 394 2.41 8.26 -12.25
CA ARG A 394 3.29 9.43 -12.48
C ARG A 394 4.59 9.36 -11.69
N GLY A 395 4.54 8.86 -10.45
CA GLY A 395 5.71 8.67 -9.58
C GLY A 395 6.61 7.54 -10.06
N ALA A 396 6.01 6.43 -10.52
CA ALA A 396 6.75 5.31 -11.10
C ALA A 396 7.56 5.74 -12.33
N MET A 397 7.05 6.69 -13.14
CA MET A 397 7.78 7.23 -14.29
C MET A 397 9.02 8.02 -13.90
N VAL A 398 9.11 8.53 -12.68
CA VAL A 398 10.33 9.17 -12.16
C VAL A 398 11.41 8.10 -11.94
N LEU A 399 11.06 7.01 -11.23
CA LEU A 399 11.99 5.89 -11.00
C LEU A 399 12.37 5.19 -12.30
N ARG A 400 11.43 5.00 -13.24
CA ARG A 400 11.72 4.49 -14.59
C ARG A 400 12.86 5.24 -15.27
N ARG A 401 12.78 6.57 -15.29
CA ARG A 401 13.82 7.41 -15.92
C ARG A 401 15.15 7.30 -15.18
N ALA A 402 15.13 7.34 -13.85
CA ALA A 402 16.33 7.25 -13.02
C ALA A 402 17.09 5.93 -13.25
N MET A 403 16.35 4.83 -13.39
CA MET A 403 16.91 3.50 -13.55
C MET A 403 17.08 3.07 -15.03
N GLY A 404 16.60 3.86 -15.99
CA GLY A 404 16.60 3.48 -17.40
C GLY A 404 15.77 2.21 -17.66
N ALA A 405 14.68 2.01 -16.91
CA ALA A 405 13.96 0.74 -16.91
C ALA A 405 13.06 0.56 -18.14
N HIS A 406 12.96 -0.68 -18.62
CA HIS A 406 11.89 -1.12 -19.51
C HIS A 406 10.58 -1.14 -18.74
N LEU A 407 9.50 -0.58 -19.32
CA LEU A 407 8.21 -0.44 -18.66
C LEU A 407 7.19 -1.42 -19.20
N ILE A 408 6.49 -2.14 -18.32
CA ILE A 408 5.23 -2.78 -18.62
C ILE A 408 4.13 -2.00 -17.90
N THR A 409 3.25 -1.36 -18.66
CA THR A 409 2.05 -0.71 -18.14
C THR A 409 0.94 -1.73 -17.97
N VAL A 410 0.40 -1.85 -16.75
CA VAL A 410 -0.72 -2.75 -16.46
C VAL A 410 -2.02 -1.97 -16.41
N GLY A 411 -3.07 -2.46 -17.05
CA GLY A 411 -4.41 -1.88 -16.96
C GLY A 411 -4.96 -1.93 -15.53
N GLY A 412 -5.84 -0.98 -15.20
CA GLY A 412 -6.49 -0.89 -13.88
C GLY A 412 -5.59 -0.35 -12.79
N GLY A 413 -5.85 -0.68 -11.53
CA GLY A 413 -5.21 -0.03 -10.39
C GLY A 413 -4.86 -0.98 -9.24
N ASP A 414 -4.62 -2.25 -9.51
CA ASP A 414 -4.16 -3.18 -8.48
C ASP A 414 -2.71 -2.86 -8.12
N HIS A 415 -2.43 -2.78 -6.81
CA HIS A 415 -1.11 -2.52 -6.27
C HIS A 415 -0.33 -3.83 -6.07
N GLY A 416 0.90 -3.91 -6.61
CA GLY A 416 1.70 -5.14 -6.65
C GLY A 416 1.13 -6.14 -7.66
N GLN A 417 1.93 -6.60 -8.60
CA GLN A 417 1.48 -7.45 -9.71
C GLN A 417 1.87 -8.90 -9.55
N LEU A 418 2.76 -9.21 -8.62
CA LEU A 418 3.22 -10.58 -8.37
C LEU A 418 2.07 -11.47 -7.89
N ALA A 419 1.98 -12.69 -8.42
CA ALA A 419 1.04 -13.74 -8.01
C ALA A 419 -0.46 -13.38 -8.13
N ARG A 420 -0.83 -12.53 -9.10
CA ARG A 420 -2.23 -12.17 -9.36
C ARG A 420 -2.93 -13.05 -10.40
N GLY A 421 -2.23 -14.04 -10.96
CA GLY A 421 -2.76 -14.89 -12.04
C GLY A 421 -2.94 -14.16 -13.37
N ASN A 422 -2.20 -13.09 -13.59
CA ASN A 422 -2.15 -12.35 -14.85
C ASN A 422 -1.21 -13.05 -15.82
N ARG A 423 -1.71 -14.08 -16.50
CA ARG A 423 -0.89 -14.95 -17.36
C ARG A 423 0.00 -14.23 -18.36
N PRO A 424 -0.46 -13.20 -19.11
CA PRO A 424 0.41 -12.44 -20.03
C PRO A 424 1.56 -11.76 -19.31
N LEU A 425 1.29 -11.14 -18.15
CA LEU A 425 2.30 -10.48 -17.34
C LEU A 425 3.26 -11.48 -16.69
N ASP A 426 2.74 -12.58 -16.15
CA ASP A 426 3.52 -13.66 -15.54
C ASP A 426 4.51 -14.26 -16.55
N ALA A 427 4.09 -14.43 -17.83
CA ALA A 427 4.96 -14.86 -18.91
C ALA A 427 6.07 -13.84 -19.22
N ALA A 428 5.73 -12.53 -19.24
CA ALA A 428 6.70 -11.46 -19.48
C ALA A 428 7.74 -11.34 -18.35
N ILE A 429 7.29 -11.46 -17.08
CA ILE A 429 8.18 -11.47 -15.91
C ILE A 429 9.11 -12.69 -15.96
N SER A 430 8.57 -13.88 -16.26
CA SER A 430 9.35 -15.09 -16.40
C SER A 430 10.40 -14.98 -17.50
N GLN A 431 10.00 -14.49 -18.68
CA GLN A 431 10.90 -14.25 -19.80
C GLN A 431 12.04 -13.30 -19.38
N TYR A 432 11.69 -12.17 -18.73
CA TYR A 432 12.70 -11.21 -18.27
C TYR A 432 13.67 -11.82 -17.26
N LEU A 433 13.17 -12.51 -16.23
CA LEU A 433 14.01 -13.12 -15.21
C LEU A 433 14.91 -14.22 -15.76
N ILE A 434 14.47 -14.96 -16.79
CA ILE A 434 15.26 -16.01 -17.41
C ILE A 434 16.26 -15.46 -18.44
N THR A 435 15.83 -14.53 -19.29
CA THR A 435 16.63 -14.10 -20.44
C THR A 435 17.25 -12.71 -20.29
N GLY A 436 16.89 -11.94 -19.27
CA GLY A 436 17.29 -10.55 -19.07
C GLY A 436 16.53 -9.53 -19.91
N ARG A 437 15.53 -9.93 -20.69
CA ARG A 437 14.76 -9.06 -21.59
C ARG A 437 13.33 -9.52 -21.81
N THR A 438 12.47 -8.58 -22.12
CA THR A 438 11.11 -8.82 -22.63
C THR A 438 10.74 -7.72 -23.61
N ALA A 439 9.93 -8.02 -24.62
CA ALA A 439 9.40 -7.03 -25.56
C ALA A 439 8.02 -6.52 -25.14
N VAL A 440 7.41 -7.09 -24.09
CA VAL A 440 6.10 -6.70 -23.59
C VAL A 440 6.15 -5.31 -22.97
N THR A 441 5.27 -4.41 -23.39
CA THR A 441 5.18 -3.03 -22.88
C THR A 441 3.84 -2.74 -22.19
N ALA A 442 2.85 -3.63 -22.37
CA ALA A 442 1.54 -3.51 -21.74
C ALA A 442 0.97 -4.89 -21.39
N ALA A 443 0.19 -4.94 -20.33
CA ALA A 443 -0.57 -6.11 -19.91
C ALA A 443 -1.97 -5.70 -19.48
N PRO A 444 -2.99 -6.59 -19.63
CA PRO A 444 -4.32 -6.33 -19.10
C PRO A 444 -4.31 -6.30 -17.59
N GLN A 445 -5.39 -5.82 -16.99
CA GLN A 445 -5.63 -5.96 -15.55
C GLN A 445 -5.75 -7.44 -15.16
N ALA A 446 -5.23 -7.83 -14.00
CA ALA A 446 -5.34 -9.18 -13.47
C ALA A 446 -6.82 -9.62 -13.32
N PRO A 447 -7.16 -10.90 -13.50
CA PRO A 447 -8.51 -11.40 -13.25
C PRO A 447 -8.84 -11.35 -11.74
N ILE A 448 -10.13 -11.24 -11.40
CA ILE A 448 -10.61 -11.49 -10.05
C ILE A 448 -10.74 -13.02 -9.88
N THR A 449 -10.01 -13.57 -8.92
CA THR A 449 -10.03 -15.02 -8.62
C THR A 449 -10.86 -15.36 -7.38
N THR A 450 -11.17 -14.38 -6.55
CA THR A 450 -12.07 -14.54 -5.40
C THR A 450 -13.49 -14.88 -5.85
N PRO A 451 -14.15 -15.88 -5.24
CA PRO A 451 -15.54 -16.20 -5.52
C PRO A 451 -16.46 -14.98 -5.33
N LEU A 452 -17.38 -14.76 -6.29
CA LEU A 452 -18.25 -13.59 -6.26
C LEU A 452 -19.43 -13.74 -5.30
N ASN A 453 -19.86 -14.97 -4.99
CA ASN A 453 -21.09 -15.28 -4.26
C ASN A 453 -20.89 -15.93 -2.88
N ARG A 454 -19.65 -16.13 -2.46
CA ARG A 454 -19.30 -16.75 -1.16
C ARG A 454 -17.95 -16.26 -0.67
N LEU A 455 -17.71 -16.40 0.63
CA LEU A 455 -16.37 -16.17 1.18
C LEU A 455 -15.39 -17.24 0.68
N PRO A 456 -14.10 -16.90 0.47
CA PRO A 456 -13.07 -17.88 0.18
C PRO A 456 -13.02 -18.96 1.28
N THR A 457 -12.85 -20.21 0.89
CA THR A 457 -12.80 -21.34 1.82
C THR A 457 -11.42 -21.54 2.45
N THR A 458 -10.38 -20.94 1.88
CA THR A 458 -9.00 -21.04 2.36
C THR A 458 -8.59 -19.78 3.08
N SER A 459 -7.98 -19.98 4.23
CA SER A 459 -7.36 -18.96 5.08
C SER A 459 -5.98 -18.52 4.58
N GLY A 460 -5.86 -18.16 3.30
CA GLY A 460 -4.76 -17.31 2.89
C GLY A 460 -5.12 -15.91 3.37
N SER A 461 -4.56 -15.49 4.48
CA SER A 461 -4.98 -14.27 5.12
C SER A 461 -4.68 -13.07 4.23
N SER A 462 -5.70 -12.26 3.96
CA SER A 462 -5.52 -10.93 3.35
C SER A 462 -4.60 -10.04 4.21
N SER A 463 -4.49 -10.33 5.51
CA SER A 463 -3.54 -9.71 6.43
C SER A 463 -2.09 -9.94 6.03
N GLU A 464 -1.73 -11.10 5.47
CA GLU A 464 -0.37 -11.39 5.03
C GLU A 464 0.06 -10.58 3.80
N ARG A 465 -0.86 -10.25 2.88
CA ARG A 465 -0.52 -9.44 1.70
C ARG A 465 -0.25 -7.97 2.01
N PHE A 466 -0.93 -7.41 3.02
CA PHE A 466 -0.89 -5.96 3.27
C PHE A 466 -0.54 -5.59 4.71
N GLY A 467 -0.27 -6.57 5.60
CA GLY A 467 0.08 -6.31 7.00
C GLY A 467 -1.08 -5.76 7.84
N TYR A 468 -2.33 -5.94 7.41
CA TYR A 468 -3.50 -5.47 8.13
C TYR A 468 -4.43 -6.62 8.50
N GLY A 469 -4.59 -6.84 9.82
CA GLY A 469 -5.59 -7.77 10.35
C GLY A 469 -7.02 -7.28 10.07
N TRP A 470 -7.91 -8.19 9.76
CA TRP A 470 -9.35 -7.96 9.57
C TRP A 470 -10.14 -8.45 10.78
#